data_3ab6b182fa2abf10c4f81250899822e1
#
_entry.id   3ab6b182fa2abf10c4f81250899822e1
#
_cell.length_a   1.000
_cell.length_b   1.000
_cell.length_c   1.000
_cell.angle_alpha   90.00
_cell.angle_beta   90.00
_cell.angle_gamma   90.00
#
_symmetry.space_group_name_H-M   'P 1'
#
loop_
_entity.id
_entity.type
_entity.pdbx_description
1 polymer ?
#
loop_
_entity_poly.entity_id
_entity_poly.type
_entity_poly.pdbx_seq_one_letter_code
_entity_poly.pdbx_strand_id
1 'polypeptide(L)'
;MTKKTIWVIDDDPIYQIIINKTIQRFGLFSAISTFKNGKIALDALLQLLDNDTALPDIILLYINMPVMDGWEFMEELGLIKPKFMKQIVVYIVSSSIALEDKNKSKSYENILGYLSKPVTVDDLISIASTV
;
A
#
# COMPACT_ATOMS: atom_id res chain seq x y z
N MET A 1 17.41 -11.95 8.57
CA MET A 1 15.98 -11.80 8.34
C MET A 1 15.72 -11.12 7.00
N THR A 2 14.75 -11.63 6.28
CA THR A 2 14.42 -11.10 4.97
C THR A 2 13.60 -9.81 5.11
N LYS A 3 14.00 -8.76 4.41
CA LYS A 3 13.24 -7.52 4.37
C LYS A 3 11.96 -7.72 3.55
N LYS A 4 10.94 -6.96 3.88
CA LYS A 4 9.64 -7.02 3.20
C LYS A 4 9.67 -6.22 1.90
N THR A 5 8.74 -6.56 1.01
CA THR A 5 8.51 -5.77 -0.21
C THR A 5 7.33 -4.84 0.01
N ILE A 6 7.37 -3.68 -0.63
CA ILE A 6 6.35 -2.66 -0.45
C ILE A 6 5.89 -2.12 -1.81
N TRP A 7 4.58 -1.93 -1.93
CA TRP A 7 3.97 -1.22 -3.07
C TRP A 7 3.44 0.12 -2.58
N VAL A 8 3.65 1.16 -3.38
CA VAL A 8 3.11 2.50 -3.12
C VAL A 8 2.14 2.85 -4.23
N ILE A 9 0.88 3.05 -3.89
CA ILE A 9 -0.17 3.39 -4.84
C ILE A 9 -0.59 4.82 -4.56
N ASP A 10 -0.21 5.75 -5.46
CA ASP A 10 -0.42 7.19 -5.29
C ASP A 10 -0.33 7.85 -6.66
N ASP A 11 -1.27 8.74 -6.95
CA ASP A 11 -1.33 9.41 -8.26
C ASP A 11 -0.37 10.60 -8.41
N ASP A 12 0.31 11.00 -7.33
CA ASP A 12 1.25 12.13 -7.35
C ASP A 12 2.65 11.67 -7.75
N PRO A 13 3.12 11.97 -8.97
CA PRO A 13 4.42 11.50 -9.43
C PRO A 13 5.59 12.09 -8.63
N ILE A 14 5.46 13.31 -8.13
CA ILE A 14 6.52 13.93 -7.33
C ILE A 14 6.63 13.23 -5.99
N TYR A 15 5.50 12.96 -5.34
CA TYR A 15 5.51 12.25 -4.07
C TYR A 15 6.08 10.84 -4.23
N GLN A 16 5.76 10.15 -5.32
CA GLN A 16 6.31 8.82 -5.58
C GLN A 16 7.82 8.84 -5.70
N ILE A 17 8.38 9.85 -6.35
CA ILE A 17 9.84 10.02 -6.44
C ILE A 17 10.43 10.21 -5.06
N ILE A 18 9.83 11.06 -4.25
CA ILE A 18 10.32 11.36 -2.90
C ILE A 18 10.30 10.12 -2.02
N ILE A 19 9.17 9.42 -1.97
CA ILE A 19 9.04 8.25 -1.08
C ILE A 19 9.93 7.09 -1.55
N ASN A 20 10.08 6.91 -2.85
CA ASN A 20 10.95 5.88 -3.40
C ASN A 20 12.41 6.13 -2.99
N LYS A 21 12.87 7.37 -3.13
CA LYS A 21 14.23 7.74 -2.72
C LYS A 21 14.44 7.57 -1.22
N THR A 22 13.44 7.93 -0.43
CA THR A 22 13.50 7.77 1.02
C THR A 22 13.63 6.30 1.41
N ILE A 23 12.81 5.45 0.82
CA ILE A 23 12.84 4.01 1.09
C ILE A 23 14.18 3.41 0.70
N GLN A 24 14.69 3.77 -0.47
CA GLN A 24 15.98 3.28 -0.93
C GLN A 24 17.13 3.75 -0.05
N ARG A 25 17.09 5.02 0.35
CA ARG A 25 18.16 5.63 1.17
C ARG A 25 18.32 4.92 2.51
N PHE A 26 17.22 4.55 3.14
CA PHE A 26 17.27 3.94 4.47
C PHE A 26 17.29 2.40 4.42
N GLY A 27 17.18 1.82 3.23
CA GLY A 27 17.31 0.37 3.05
C GLY A 27 16.29 -0.45 3.83
N LEU A 28 15.07 0.09 4.03
CA LEU A 28 14.07 -0.52 4.90
C LEU A 28 13.35 -1.72 4.27
N PHE A 29 13.28 -1.75 2.95
CA PHE A 29 12.55 -2.79 2.22
C PHE A 29 13.44 -3.43 1.17
N SER A 30 13.16 -4.68 0.83
CA SER A 30 13.94 -5.43 -0.17
C SER A 30 13.63 -4.97 -1.59
N ALA A 31 12.41 -4.52 -1.83
CA ALA A 31 11.98 -4.01 -3.13
C ALA A 31 10.81 -3.06 -2.96
N ILE A 32 10.71 -2.10 -3.86
CA ILE A 32 9.61 -1.14 -3.91
C ILE A 32 9.08 -1.06 -5.33
N SER A 33 7.77 -1.06 -5.49
CA SER A 33 7.10 -0.77 -6.76
C SER A 33 6.10 0.35 -6.54
N THR A 34 5.94 1.21 -7.54
CA THR A 34 5.02 2.34 -7.47
C THR A 34 3.98 2.24 -8.57
N PHE A 35 2.75 2.63 -8.24
CA PHE A 35 1.61 2.60 -9.16
C PHE A 35 0.87 3.91 -9.06
N LYS A 36 0.42 4.45 -10.17
CA LYS A 36 -0.20 5.78 -10.19
C LYS A 36 -1.71 5.77 -9.93
N ASN A 37 -2.32 4.60 -9.86
CA ASN A 37 -3.72 4.47 -9.45
C ASN A 37 -4.02 3.02 -9.04
N GLY A 38 -5.23 2.84 -8.47
CA GLY A 38 -5.64 1.52 -7.99
C GLY A 38 -5.84 0.50 -9.09
N LYS A 39 -6.27 0.95 -10.27
CA LYS A 39 -6.54 0.02 -11.39
C LYS A 39 -5.26 -0.65 -11.88
N ILE A 40 -4.19 0.13 -12.03
CA ILE A 40 -2.90 -0.40 -12.49
C ILE A 40 -2.35 -1.38 -11.46
N ALA A 41 -2.45 -1.04 -10.17
CA ALA A 41 -1.99 -1.92 -9.10
C ALA A 41 -2.81 -3.21 -9.06
N LEU A 42 -4.13 -3.11 -9.22
CA LEU A 42 -4.99 -4.28 -9.25
C LEU A 42 -4.65 -5.21 -10.41
N ASP A 43 -4.43 -4.65 -11.60
CA ASP A 43 -4.03 -5.43 -12.77
C ASP A 43 -2.71 -6.17 -12.51
N ALA A 44 -1.76 -5.51 -11.86
CA ALA A 44 -0.50 -6.13 -11.49
C ALA A 44 -0.69 -7.29 -10.49
N LEU A 45 -1.57 -7.12 -9.50
CA LEU A 45 -1.89 -8.19 -8.56
C LEU A 45 -2.51 -9.40 -9.26
N LEU A 46 -3.41 -9.14 -10.20
CA LEU A 46 -4.06 -10.23 -10.95
C LEU A 46 -3.07 -11.05 -11.76
N GLN A 47 -2.01 -10.43 -12.25
CA GLN A 47 -0.96 -11.13 -12.98
C GLN A 47 -0.06 -11.96 -12.07
N LEU A 48 -0.09 -11.72 -10.76
CA LEU A 48 0.77 -12.39 -9.79
C LEU A 48 0.03 -13.43 -8.95
N LEU A 49 -1.20 -13.80 -9.32
CA LEU A 49 -2.00 -14.75 -8.54
C LEU A 49 -1.31 -16.09 -8.31
N ASP A 50 -0.48 -16.52 -9.26
CA ASP A 50 0.25 -17.78 -9.16
C ASP A 50 1.67 -17.64 -8.65
N ASN A 51 2.05 -16.44 -8.17
CA ASN A 51 3.41 -16.18 -7.74
C ASN A 51 3.42 -15.35 -6.46
N ASP A 52 3.18 -16.01 -5.33
CA ASP A 52 3.11 -15.37 -4.01
C ASP A 52 4.38 -14.61 -3.64
N THR A 53 5.55 -15.08 -4.10
CA THR A 53 6.82 -14.42 -3.75
C THR A 53 6.96 -13.06 -4.40
N ALA A 54 6.26 -12.80 -5.50
CA ALA A 54 6.28 -11.50 -6.18
C ALA A 54 5.20 -10.55 -5.66
N LEU A 55 4.25 -11.04 -4.86
CA LEU A 55 3.24 -10.20 -4.25
C LEU A 55 3.87 -9.32 -3.17
N PRO A 56 3.35 -8.10 -2.97
CA PRO A 56 3.87 -7.25 -1.91
C PRO A 56 3.49 -7.77 -0.53
N ASP A 57 4.35 -7.50 0.45
CA ASP A 57 4.00 -7.72 1.85
C ASP A 57 3.13 -6.59 2.39
N ILE A 58 3.42 -5.37 1.93
CA ILE A 58 2.80 -4.15 2.43
C ILE A 58 2.38 -3.27 1.24
N ILE A 59 1.21 -2.65 1.35
CA ILE A 59 0.73 -1.65 0.40
C ILE A 59 0.49 -0.35 1.15
N LEU A 60 1.11 0.74 0.68
CA LEU A 60 0.75 2.10 1.07
C LEU A 60 -0.25 2.59 0.03
N LEU A 61 -1.47 2.87 0.47
CA LEU A 61 -2.58 3.15 -0.43
C LEU A 61 -3.14 4.55 -0.17
N TYR A 62 -2.94 5.45 -1.12
CA TYR A 62 -3.57 6.76 -1.08
C TYR A 62 -5.04 6.63 -1.49
N ILE A 63 -5.92 7.40 -0.85
CA ILE A 63 -7.37 7.25 -1.05
C ILE A 63 -7.86 7.99 -2.28
N ASN A 64 -7.52 9.27 -2.41
CA ASN A 64 -8.13 10.15 -3.42
C ASN A 64 -7.34 10.11 -4.72
N MET A 65 -7.70 9.20 -5.60
CA MET A 65 -7.06 9.00 -6.90
C MET A 65 -8.10 8.90 -8.00
N PRO A 66 -7.79 9.40 -9.23
CA PRO A 66 -8.66 9.18 -10.38
C PRO A 66 -8.61 7.73 -10.83
N VAL A 67 -9.56 7.35 -11.67
CA VAL A 67 -9.78 6.03 -12.26
C VAL A 67 -10.31 5.05 -11.21
N MET A 68 -9.51 4.74 -10.20
CA MET A 68 -9.94 3.88 -9.09
C MET A 68 -9.35 4.45 -7.80
N ASP A 69 -10.20 4.90 -6.88
CA ASP A 69 -9.75 5.42 -5.59
C ASP A 69 -9.35 4.28 -4.65
N GLY A 70 -8.82 4.66 -3.48
CA GLY A 70 -8.34 3.66 -2.52
C GLY A 70 -9.43 2.73 -2.00
N TRP A 71 -10.63 3.24 -1.78
CA TRP A 71 -11.73 2.41 -1.27
C TRP A 71 -12.22 1.42 -2.32
N GLU A 72 -12.31 1.84 -3.58
CA GLU A 72 -12.65 0.96 -4.69
C GLU A 72 -11.59 -0.13 -4.84
N PHE A 73 -10.33 0.24 -4.68
CA PHE A 73 -9.23 -0.73 -4.69
C PHE A 73 -9.39 -1.76 -3.57
N MET A 74 -9.75 -1.34 -2.36
CA MET A 74 -9.95 -2.26 -1.24
C MET A 74 -11.09 -3.24 -1.49
N GLU A 75 -12.18 -2.77 -2.11
CA GLU A 75 -13.29 -3.65 -2.48
C GLU A 75 -12.83 -4.74 -3.46
N GLU A 76 -12.09 -4.33 -4.49
CA GLU A 76 -11.58 -5.29 -5.49
C GLU A 76 -10.54 -6.23 -4.88
N LEU A 77 -9.67 -5.71 -4.01
CA LEU A 77 -8.69 -6.55 -3.31
C LEU A 77 -9.40 -7.62 -2.48
N GLY A 78 -10.49 -7.27 -1.82
CA GLY A 78 -11.28 -8.20 -1.03
C GLY A 78 -11.83 -9.35 -1.87
N LEU A 79 -12.19 -9.09 -3.13
CA LEU A 79 -12.71 -10.11 -4.02
C LEU A 79 -11.63 -11.11 -4.49
N ILE A 80 -10.39 -10.66 -4.64
CA ILE A 80 -9.31 -11.52 -5.12
C ILE A 80 -8.44 -12.09 -3.99
N LYS A 81 -8.54 -11.53 -2.79
CA LYS A 81 -7.76 -11.94 -1.62
C LYS A 81 -7.81 -13.45 -1.35
N PRO A 82 -8.97 -14.13 -1.44
CA PRO A 82 -9.01 -15.58 -1.20
C PRO A 82 -8.14 -16.41 -2.13
N LYS A 83 -7.71 -15.82 -3.25
CA LYS A 83 -6.85 -16.51 -4.23
C LYS A 83 -5.36 -16.41 -3.86
N PHE A 84 -5.03 -15.58 -2.87
CA PHE A 84 -3.64 -15.42 -2.40
C PHE A 84 -3.37 -16.34 -1.22
N MET A 85 -2.18 -16.95 -1.21
CA MET A 85 -1.68 -17.63 -0.02
C MET A 85 -1.02 -16.63 0.92
N LYS A 86 -0.43 -15.57 0.37
CA LYS A 86 0.27 -14.55 1.13
C LYS A 86 -0.70 -13.54 1.73
N GLN A 87 -0.46 -13.15 2.97
CA GLN A 87 -1.21 -12.09 3.61
C GLN A 87 -0.60 -10.73 3.25
N ILE A 88 -1.41 -9.88 2.61
CA ILE A 88 -0.99 -8.52 2.23
C ILE A 88 -1.62 -7.57 3.22
N VAL A 89 -0.81 -6.73 3.88
CA VAL A 89 -1.31 -5.72 4.80
C VAL A 89 -1.29 -4.35 4.13
N VAL A 90 -2.25 -3.51 4.48
CA VAL A 90 -2.45 -2.21 3.85
C VAL A 90 -2.39 -1.11 4.91
N TYR A 91 -1.71 -0.03 4.59
CA TYR A 91 -1.74 1.22 5.35
C TYR A 91 -2.37 2.29 4.48
N ILE A 92 -3.43 2.89 4.95
CA ILE A 92 -4.12 3.97 4.22
C ILE A 92 -3.33 5.25 4.42
N VAL A 93 -3.15 6.02 3.35
CA VAL A 93 -2.47 7.30 3.37
C VAL A 93 -3.43 8.38 2.87
N SER A 94 -3.53 9.48 3.60
CA SER A 94 -4.42 10.58 3.20
C SER A 94 -3.80 11.92 3.59
N SER A 95 -4.03 12.94 2.77
CA SER A 95 -3.58 14.29 3.07
C SER A 95 -4.47 14.98 4.09
N SER A 96 -5.69 14.50 4.28
CA SER A 96 -6.57 14.97 5.34
C SER A 96 -7.22 13.77 6.03
N ILE A 97 -7.20 13.78 7.37
CA ILE A 97 -7.77 12.67 8.14
C ILE A 97 -9.22 13.00 8.45
N ALA A 98 -10.14 12.39 7.71
CA ALA A 98 -11.56 12.46 8.01
C ALA A 98 -11.93 11.31 8.94
N LEU A 99 -12.78 11.58 9.92
CA LEU A 99 -13.26 10.55 10.84
C LEU A 99 -13.97 9.43 10.09
N GLU A 100 -14.71 9.77 9.04
CA GLU A 100 -15.40 8.81 8.20
C GLU A 100 -14.46 7.81 7.56
N ASP A 101 -13.32 8.28 7.06
CA ASP A 101 -12.32 7.42 6.45
C ASP A 101 -11.64 6.52 7.47
N LYS A 102 -11.38 7.03 8.66
CA LYS A 102 -10.84 6.21 9.76
C LYS A 102 -11.81 5.12 10.16
N ASN A 103 -13.08 5.45 10.27
CA ASN A 103 -14.11 4.47 10.61
C ASN A 103 -14.26 3.42 9.52
N LYS A 104 -14.19 3.84 8.27
CA LYS A 104 -14.28 2.94 7.13
C LYS A 104 -13.10 1.97 7.10
N SER A 105 -11.90 2.43 7.45
CA SER A 105 -10.71 1.57 7.47
C SER A 105 -10.86 0.42 8.47
N LYS A 106 -11.61 0.61 9.54
CA LYS A 106 -11.83 -0.42 10.55
C LYS A 106 -12.67 -1.59 10.05
N SER A 107 -13.37 -1.43 8.94
CA SER A 107 -14.17 -2.50 8.35
C SER A 107 -13.33 -3.50 7.54
N TYR A 108 -12.04 -3.24 7.36
CA TYR A 108 -11.13 -4.12 6.62
C TYR A 108 -10.06 -4.66 7.55
N GLU A 109 -10.01 -5.98 7.72
CA GLU A 109 -9.06 -6.64 8.62
C GLU A 109 -7.61 -6.40 8.23
N ASN A 110 -7.34 -6.30 6.93
CA ASN A 110 -5.98 -6.16 6.44
C ASN A 110 -5.48 -4.72 6.41
N ILE A 111 -6.30 -3.75 6.80
CA ILE A 111 -5.84 -2.38 7.00
C ILE A 111 -5.31 -2.26 8.43
N LEU A 112 -4.00 -2.14 8.58
CA LEU A 112 -3.34 -2.10 9.88
C LEU A 112 -3.17 -0.68 10.42
N GLY A 113 -3.22 0.33 9.58
CA GLY A 113 -3.03 1.69 10.04
C GLY A 113 -3.49 2.73 9.06
N TYR A 114 -3.53 3.97 9.54
CA TYR A 114 -3.97 5.13 8.80
C TYR A 114 -2.92 6.22 9.00
N LEU A 115 -2.29 6.65 7.92
CA LEU A 115 -1.17 7.59 7.98
C LEU A 115 -1.54 8.92 7.33
N SER A 116 -1.04 10.02 7.91
CA SER A 116 -1.15 11.34 7.30
C SER A 116 -0.02 11.54 6.29
N LYS A 117 -0.35 12.10 5.15
CA LYS A 117 0.64 12.49 4.14
C LYS A 117 1.27 13.82 4.54
N PRO A 118 2.58 13.99 4.46
CA PRO A 118 3.55 13.04 3.93
C PRO A 118 3.91 11.94 4.93
N VAL A 119 4.12 10.73 4.42
CA VAL A 119 4.59 9.62 5.24
C VAL A 119 6.03 9.90 5.66
N THR A 120 6.31 9.80 6.95
CA THR A 120 7.63 10.12 7.51
C THR A 120 8.55 8.91 7.49
N VAL A 121 9.86 9.16 7.68
CA VAL A 121 10.84 8.08 7.85
C VAL A 121 10.47 7.22 9.06
N ASP A 122 10.02 7.84 10.16
CA ASP A 122 9.59 7.10 11.35
C ASP A 122 8.40 6.20 11.06
N ASP A 123 7.44 6.67 10.25
CA ASP A 123 6.33 5.84 9.81
C ASP A 123 6.84 4.62 9.05
N LEU A 124 7.77 4.83 8.12
CA LEU A 124 8.33 3.76 7.30
C LEU A 124 9.11 2.74 8.14
N ILE A 125 9.88 3.22 9.13
CA ILE A 125 10.59 2.34 10.06
C ILE A 125 9.60 1.48 10.84
N SER A 126 8.55 2.08 11.35
CA SER A 126 7.51 1.37 12.09
C SER A 126 6.83 0.30 11.22
N ILE A 127 6.48 0.66 9.98
CA ILE A 127 5.85 -0.28 9.04
C ILE A 127 6.78 -1.44 8.71
N ALA A 128 8.05 -1.15 8.45
CA ALA A 128 9.04 -2.18 8.12
C ALA A 128 9.27 -3.15 9.27
N SER A 129 9.05 -2.72 10.50
CA SER A 129 9.23 -3.51 11.71
C SER A 129 8.00 -4.33 12.10
N THR A 130 6.85 -4.07 11.45
CA THR A 130 5.62 -4.81 11.74
C THR A 130 5.73 -6.24 11.21
N VAL A 131 5.38 -7.19 12.02
CA VAL A 131 5.47 -8.61 11.69
C VAL A 131 4.21 -9.09 10.97
#